data_da40b80a5224f6d1a0ba2649e3964731
#
_entry.id   da40b80a5224f6d1a0ba2649e3964731
#
_cell.length_a   1.000
_cell.length_b   1.000
_cell.length_c   1.000
_cell.angle_alpha   90.00
_cell.angle_beta   90.00
_cell.angle_gamma   90.00
#
_symmetry.space_group_name_H-M   'P 1'
#
loop_
_entity.id
_entity.type
_entity.pdbx_description
1 polymer ?
#
loop_
_entity_poly.entity_id
_entity_poly.type
_entity_poly.pdbx_seq_one_letter_code
_entity_poly.pdbx_strand_id
1 'polypeptide(L)' 'MEETVKIITVNDTTEIHIRKSEFQGNTYVDVRKFFIPETGEPQPTKKGLSLNPGQWEELIPEIKEVIG' A
#
# COMPACT_ATOMS: atom_id res chain seq x y z
N MET A 1 3.56 5.86 -14.02
CA MET A 1 4.48 4.74 -13.77
C MET A 1 4.34 4.26 -12.35
N GLU A 2 4.28 2.96 -12.15
CA GLU A 2 4.02 2.37 -10.85
C GLU A 2 5.23 1.55 -10.40
N GLU A 3 5.61 1.70 -9.14
CA GLU A 3 6.77 1.02 -8.59
C GLU A 3 6.44 0.48 -7.21
N THR A 4 6.70 -0.81 -6.98
CA THR A 4 6.56 -1.41 -5.66
C THR A 4 7.81 -1.11 -4.84
N VAL A 5 7.63 -0.41 -3.73
CA VAL A 5 8.73 0.03 -2.88
C VAL A 5 8.98 -0.96 -1.76
N LYS A 6 7.92 -1.54 -1.19
CA LYS A 6 8.02 -2.43 -0.04
C LYS A 6 6.88 -3.43 -0.03
N ILE A 7 7.18 -4.66 0.38
CA ILE A 7 6.18 -5.70 0.58
C ILE A 7 6.29 -6.19 2.01
N ILE A 8 5.15 -6.21 2.71
CA ILE A 8 5.07 -6.71 4.08
C ILE A 8 4.23 -7.97 4.08
N THR A 9 4.80 -9.07 4.56
CA THR A 9 4.08 -10.35 4.65
C THR A 9 3.20 -10.34 5.89
N VAL A 10 1.91 -10.59 5.71
CA VAL A 10 0.96 -10.69 6.81
C VAL A 10 0.78 -12.14 7.23
N ASN A 11 0.53 -13.00 6.24
CA ASN A 11 0.41 -14.45 6.43
C ASN A 11 0.60 -15.14 5.09
N ASP A 12 0.32 -16.45 5.01
CA ASP A 12 0.55 -17.24 3.80
C ASP A 12 -0.26 -16.81 2.59
N THR A 13 -1.37 -16.10 2.80
CA THR A 13 -2.27 -15.71 1.71
C THR A 13 -2.42 -14.21 1.55
N THR A 14 -1.74 -13.41 2.37
CA THR A 14 -1.92 -11.96 2.38
C THR A 14 -0.59 -11.22 2.50
N GLU A 15 -0.42 -10.22 1.64
CA GLU A 15 0.70 -9.30 1.71
C GLU A 15 0.16 -7.87 1.67
N ILE A 16 0.96 -6.93 2.17
CA ILE A 16 0.66 -5.51 2.01
C ILE A 16 1.75 -4.94 1.12
N HIS A 17 1.34 -4.35 0.01
CA HIS A 17 2.28 -3.72 -0.91
C HIS A 17 2.21 -2.21 -0.75
N ILE A 18 3.37 -1.59 -0.62
CA ILE A 18 3.50 -0.13 -0.63
C ILE A 18 4.07 0.23 -1.98
N ARG A 19 3.29 0.96 -2.79
CA ARG A 19 3.65 1.28 -4.16
C ARG A 19 3.63 2.79 -4.37
N LYS A 20 4.53 3.24 -5.23
CA LYS A 20 4.58 4.64 -5.64
C LYS A 20 4.15 4.72 -7.10
N SER A 21 3.28 5.64 -7.40
CA SER A 21 2.84 5.86 -8.78
C SER A 21 2.80 7.35 -9.11
N GLU A 22 2.95 7.65 -10.39
CA GLU A 22 2.84 9.00 -10.89
C GLU A 22 1.75 9.02 -11.96
N PHE A 23 0.86 10.00 -11.86
CA PHE A 23 -0.23 10.15 -12.80
C PHE A 23 -0.48 11.65 -13.02
N GLN A 24 -0.37 12.08 -14.26
CA GLN A 24 -0.57 13.48 -14.66
C GLN A 24 0.23 14.48 -13.81
N GLY A 25 1.50 14.15 -13.57
CA GLY A 25 2.39 15.02 -12.81
C GLY A 25 2.22 14.96 -11.31
N ASN A 26 1.30 14.12 -10.81
CA ASN A 26 1.07 13.96 -9.39
C ASN A 26 1.63 12.63 -8.90
N THR A 27 2.21 12.63 -7.70
CA THR A 27 2.72 11.42 -7.07
C THR A 27 1.73 10.90 -6.05
N TYR A 28 1.52 9.59 -6.07
CA TYR A 28 0.65 8.90 -5.12
C TYR A 28 1.39 7.74 -4.48
N VAL A 29 1.09 7.49 -3.22
CA VAL A 29 1.57 6.30 -2.53
C VAL A 29 0.36 5.44 -2.21
N ASP A 30 0.37 4.21 -2.68
CA ASP A 30 -0.71 3.25 -2.49
C ASP A 30 -0.27 2.20 -1.49
N VAL A 31 -1.07 2.01 -0.44
CA VAL A 31 -0.86 0.94 0.56
C VAL A 31 -2.06 0.01 0.44
N ARG A 32 -1.80 -1.23 0.03
CA ARG A 32 -2.89 -2.13 -0.37
C ARG A 32 -2.61 -3.57 0.03
N LYS A 33 -3.66 -4.26 0.45
CA LYS A 33 -3.60 -5.69 0.66
C LYS A 33 -3.62 -6.42 -0.67
N PHE A 34 -2.75 -7.42 -0.79
CA PHE A 34 -2.71 -8.32 -1.93
C PHE A 34 -3.04 -9.73 -1.44
N PHE A 35 -3.80 -10.43 -2.23
CA PHE A 35 -4.14 -11.83 -1.99
C PHE A 35 -3.18 -12.72 -2.79
N ILE A 36 -2.67 -13.76 -2.15
CA ILE A 36 -1.79 -14.72 -2.83
C ILE A 36 -2.59 -16.00 -3.08
N PRO A 37 -3.02 -16.24 -4.32
CA PRO A 37 -3.74 -17.46 -4.66
C PRO A 37 -2.78 -18.65 -4.75
N GLU A 38 -3.34 -19.85 -4.93
CA GLU A 38 -2.54 -21.07 -5.05
C GLU A 38 -1.53 -21.02 -6.20
N THR A 39 -1.81 -20.22 -7.22
CA THR A 39 -0.88 -20.03 -8.33
C THR A 39 0.40 -19.29 -7.90
N GLY A 40 0.37 -18.65 -6.74
CA GLY A 40 1.53 -17.99 -6.16
C GLY A 40 1.75 -16.56 -6.61
N GLU A 41 0.96 -16.04 -7.53
CA GLU A 41 1.12 -14.69 -8.03
C GLU A 41 0.21 -13.70 -7.28
N PRO A 42 0.77 -12.75 -6.52
CA PRO A 42 -0.04 -11.82 -5.74
C PRO A 42 -1.02 -11.01 -6.59
N GLN A 43 -2.24 -10.87 -6.11
CA GLN A 43 -3.31 -10.14 -6.80
C GLN A 43 -3.76 -8.97 -5.94
N PRO A 44 -3.93 -7.76 -6.51
CA PRO A 44 -4.40 -6.62 -5.73
C PRO A 44 -5.87 -6.80 -5.32
N THR A 45 -6.21 -6.21 -4.18
CA THR A 45 -7.58 -6.20 -3.68
C THR A 45 -8.07 -4.77 -3.59
N LYS A 46 -9.34 -4.60 -3.24
CA LYS A 46 -9.91 -3.27 -3.03
C LYS A 46 -9.57 -2.71 -1.65
N LYS A 47 -8.90 -3.49 -0.81
CA LYS A 47 -8.56 -3.08 0.55
C LYS A 47 -7.23 -2.32 0.56
N GLY A 48 -7.34 -1.01 0.46
CA GLY A 48 -6.16 -0.15 0.44
C GLY A 48 -6.54 1.31 0.24
N LEU A 49 -5.53 2.15 0.36
CA LEU A 49 -5.66 3.60 0.19
C LEU A 49 -4.56 4.10 -0.74
N SER A 50 -4.93 4.99 -1.64
CA SER A 50 -3.98 5.68 -2.49
C SER A 50 -4.08 7.17 -2.17
N LEU A 51 -3.03 7.72 -1.57
CA LEU A 51 -3.02 9.11 -1.13
C LEU A 51 -1.74 9.80 -1.61
N ASN A 52 -1.79 11.11 -1.70
CA ASN A 52 -0.59 11.88 -2.03
C ASN A 52 0.32 11.97 -0.78
N PRO A 53 1.60 12.35 -0.95
CA PRO A 53 2.52 12.40 0.18
C PRO A 53 2.08 13.31 1.32
N GLY A 54 1.45 14.44 1.01
CA GLY A 54 0.97 15.35 2.06
C GLY A 54 -0.09 14.72 2.94
N GLN A 55 -0.99 13.96 2.32
CA GLN A 55 -2.04 13.26 3.07
C GLN A 55 -1.45 12.16 3.95
N TRP A 56 -0.45 11.45 3.45
CA TRP A 56 0.24 10.43 4.24
C TRP A 56 0.97 11.06 5.42
N GLU A 57 1.59 12.23 5.23
CA GLU A 57 2.29 12.92 6.31
C GLU A 57 1.34 13.34 7.43
N GLU A 58 0.09 13.64 7.11
CA GLU A 58 -0.93 13.96 8.11
C GLU A 58 -1.45 12.69 8.79
N LEU A 59 -1.57 11.60 8.05
CA LEU A 59 -2.16 10.36 8.54
C LEU A 59 -1.23 9.56 9.44
N ILE A 60 0.05 9.47 9.08
CA ILE A 60 1.01 8.63 9.80
C ILE A 60 1.11 8.93 11.30
N PRO A 61 1.22 10.22 11.71
CA PRO A 61 1.27 10.51 13.16
C PRO A 61 0.03 10.06 13.90
N GLU A 62 -1.13 10.16 13.25
CA GLU A 62 -2.40 9.77 13.85
C GLU A 62 -2.50 8.25 14.01
N ILE A 63 -1.97 7.51 13.06
CA ILE A 63 -1.92 6.05 13.16
C ILE A 63 -1.01 5.64 14.31
N LYS A 64 0.14 6.31 14.45
CA LYS A 64 1.06 6.02 15.56
C LYS A 64 0.42 6.28 16.92
N GLU A 65 -0.40 7.32 17.00
CA GLU A 65 -1.14 7.67 18.21
C GLU A 65 -2.11 6.53 18.58
N VAL A 66 -2.81 5.98 17.60
CA VAL A 66 -3.78 4.90 17.81
C VAL A 66 -3.09 3.60 18.22
N ILE A 67 -1.94 3.32 17.63
CA ILE A 67 -1.19 2.10 17.94
C ILE A 67 -0.62 2.16 19.35
N GLY A 68 -0.23 3.31 19.79
CA GLY A 68 0.33 3.55 21.11
C GLY A 68 1.84 3.72 21.10
#